data_538a299a80e857897e1f54633e3304a2
#
_entry.id   538a299a80e857897e1f54633e3304a2
#
_cell.length_a   1.000
_cell.length_b   1.000
_cell.length_c   1.000
_cell.angle_alpha   90.00
_cell.angle_beta   90.00
_cell.angle_gamma   90.00
#
_symmetry.space_group_name_H-M   'P 1'
#
loop_
_entity.id
_entity.type
_entity.pdbx_description
1 polymer ?
#
loop_
_entity_poly.entity_id
_entity_poly.type
_entity_poly.pdbx_seq_one_letter_code
_entity_poly.pdbx_strand_id
1 'polypeptide(L)'
;MMQIDWADPRLVAGAAAVVVMLALGIVLAVRWKIQRTARLRERFGPEYDQAVLTHGSAVRAEAKLVGREARVEKLRLRDLSIGQRERFVAGWTQVQSHFVDHPKAAVTEADELVSLLMLERGYPDGAFDQRAADISVNHPRLVQSFRQAHEIEARVGKDDASTEDLRVAMVQYRTVFEELIEVPTPSGIKAVA
;
A
#
# COMPACT_ATOMS: atom_id res chain seq x y z
N MET A 1 -31.97 55.57 8.61
CA MET A 1 -30.68 54.98 9.03
C MET A 1 -30.98 54.06 10.22
N MET A 2 -30.84 52.77 10.04
CA MET A 2 -31.08 51.79 11.10
C MET A 2 -29.80 51.78 11.96
N GLN A 3 -29.85 52.36 13.15
CA GLN A 3 -28.76 52.27 14.12
C GLN A 3 -28.77 50.85 14.67
N ILE A 4 -27.73 50.11 14.38
CA ILE A 4 -27.47 48.79 14.98
C ILE A 4 -26.96 49.06 16.40
N ASP A 5 -27.81 48.80 17.39
CA ASP A 5 -27.40 48.90 18.80
C ASP A 5 -26.50 47.72 19.17
N TRP A 6 -25.21 47.95 19.16
CA TRP A 6 -24.17 46.94 19.44
C TRP A 6 -24.21 46.44 20.90
N ALA A 7 -25.01 47.09 21.75
CA ALA A 7 -25.17 46.73 23.16
C ALA A 7 -26.41 45.83 23.41
N ASP A 8 -27.17 45.45 22.38
CA ASP A 8 -28.30 44.53 22.52
C ASP A 8 -27.79 43.17 22.99
N PRO A 9 -28.15 42.71 24.20
CA PRO A 9 -27.68 41.44 24.79
C PRO A 9 -28.01 40.22 23.91
N ARG A 10 -29.03 40.31 23.07
CA ARG A 10 -29.40 39.24 22.13
C ARG A 10 -28.43 39.17 20.96
N LEU A 11 -27.96 40.30 20.45
CA LEU A 11 -26.94 40.33 19.38
C LEU A 11 -25.61 39.85 19.89
N VAL A 12 -25.20 40.26 21.11
CA VAL A 12 -23.95 39.80 21.74
C VAL A 12 -24.01 38.29 22.02
N ALA A 13 -25.13 37.78 22.54
CA ALA A 13 -25.32 36.35 22.77
C ALA A 13 -25.29 35.54 21.46
N GLY A 14 -25.92 36.05 20.40
CA GLY A 14 -25.89 35.45 19.07
C GLY A 14 -24.48 35.40 18.48
N ALA A 15 -23.72 36.50 18.56
CA ALA A 15 -22.35 36.56 18.11
C ALA A 15 -21.44 35.60 18.90
N ALA A 16 -21.59 35.55 20.23
CA ALA A 16 -20.86 34.62 21.09
C ALA A 16 -21.16 33.15 20.71
N ALA A 17 -22.41 32.78 20.47
CA ALA A 17 -22.79 31.45 20.04
C ALA A 17 -22.15 31.06 18.70
N VAL A 18 -22.09 31.98 17.72
CA VAL A 18 -21.41 31.74 16.42
C VAL A 18 -19.92 31.50 16.64
N VAL A 19 -19.26 32.33 17.46
CA VAL A 19 -17.80 32.14 17.76
C VAL A 19 -17.56 30.80 18.41
N VAL A 20 -18.38 30.38 19.36
CA VAL A 20 -18.26 29.07 20.02
C VAL A 20 -18.46 27.92 19.03
N MET A 21 -19.47 28.02 18.14
CA MET A 21 -19.68 27.00 17.09
C MET A 21 -18.51 26.91 16.11
N LEU A 22 -17.95 28.06 15.69
CA LEU A 22 -16.77 28.09 14.82
C LEU A 22 -15.54 27.47 15.53
N ALA A 23 -15.30 27.84 16.79
CA ALA A 23 -14.21 27.26 17.59
C ALA A 23 -14.36 25.73 17.74
N LEU A 24 -15.57 25.25 18.06
CA LEU A 24 -15.87 23.83 18.14
C LEU A 24 -15.63 23.12 16.81
N GLY A 25 -16.11 23.72 15.69
CA GLY A 25 -15.89 23.21 14.34
C GLY A 25 -14.39 23.07 14.00
N ILE A 26 -13.59 24.08 14.34
CA ILE A 26 -12.13 24.03 14.14
C ILE A 26 -11.50 22.92 14.98
N VAL A 27 -11.86 22.81 16.27
CA VAL A 27 -11.34 21.77 17.17
C VAL A 27 -11.68 20.37 16.63
N LEU A 28 -12.92 20.15 16.19
CA LEU A 28 -13.34 18.87 15.62
C LEU A 28 -12.59 18.56 14.32
N ALA A 29 -12.41 19.54 13.44
CA ALA A 29 -11.67 19.36 12.18
C ALA A 29 -10.18 19.03 12.43
N VAL A 30 -9.55 19.69 13.41
CA VAL A 30 -8.16 19.42 13.79
C VAL A 30 -8.04 18.02 14.38
N ARG A 31 -8.93 17.63 15.30
CA ARG A 31 -8.95 16.27 15.87
C ARG A 31 -9.16 15.20 14.82
N TRP A 32 -10.10 15.40 13.90
CA TRP A 32 -10.34 14.48 12.79
C TRP A 32 -9.09 14.33 11.90
N LYS A 33 -8.43 15.45 11.57
CA LYS A 33 -7.17 15.43 10.79
C LYS A 33 -6.06 14.64 11.51
N ILE A 34 -5.86 14.88 12.81
CA ILE A 34 -4.85 14.18 13.61
C ILE A 34 -5.15 12.67 13.64
N GLN A 35 -6.39 12.28 13.89
CA GLN A 35 -6.80 10.88 13.93
C GLN A 35 -6.64 10.19 12.58
N ARG A 36 -6.98 10.87 11.48
CA ARG A 36 -6.78 10.37 10.12
C ARG A 36 -5.31 10.13 9.81
N THR A 37 -4.45 11.10 10.11
CA THR A 37 -3.00 10.97 9.93
C THR A 37 -2.44 9.80 10.75
N ALA A 38 -2.83 9.69 12.03
CA ALA A 38 -2.39 8.60 12.91
C ALA A 38 -2.81 7.22 12.36
N ARG A 39 -4.08 7.08 11.93
CA ARG A 39 -4.59 5.84 11.32
C ARG A 39 -3.80 5.47 10.07
N LEU A 40 -3.52 6.43 9.17
CA LEU A 40 -2.78 6.14 7.94
C LEU A 40 -1.32 5.76 8.24
N ARG A 41 -0.67 6.41 9.21
CA ARG A 41 0.67 6.02 9.65
C ARG A 41 0.72 4.62 10.25
N GLU A 42 -0.25 4.27 11.08
CA GLU A 42 -0.36 2.93 11.66
C GLU A 42 -0.57 1.87 10.58
N ARG A 43 -1.48 2.13 9.63
CA ARG A 43 -1.83 1.18 8.57
C ARG A 43 -0.71 0.97 7.55
N PHE A 44 -0.09 2.06 7.09
CA PHE A 44 0.90 2.02 6.03
C PHE A 44 2.35 1.96 6.54
N GLY A 45 2.59 2.21 7.82
CA GLY A 45 3.93 2.17 8.41
C GLY A 45 4.96 2.96 7.60
N PRO A 46 6.10 2.35 7.22
CA PRO A 46 7.17 3.01 6.46
C PRO A 46 6.71 3.56 5.11
N GLU A 47 5.70 2.95 4.48
CA GLU A 47 5.14 3.40 3.19
C GLU A 47 4.48 4.78 3.30
N TYR A 48 3.95 5.17 4.49
CA TYR A 48 3.43 6.51 4.71
C TYR A 48 4.52 7.57 4.52
N ASP A 49 5.69 7.38 5.15
CA ASP A 49 6.78 8.35 5.06
C ASP A 49 7.36 8.40 3.63
N GLN A 50 7.46 7.25 2.97
CA GLN A 50 7.84 7.18 1.55
C GLN A 50 6.85 7.95 0.66
N ALA A 51 5.55 7.81 0.90
CA ALA A 51 4.52 8.54 0.15
C ALA A 51 4.63 10.05 0.38
N VAL A 52 4.95 10.50 1.61
CA VAL A 52 5.16 11.93 1.91
C VAL A 52 6.38 12.47 1.15
N LEU A 53 7.48 11.73 1.11
CA LEU A 53 8.68 12.11 0.35
C LEU A 53 8.37 12.21 -1.15
N THR A 54 7.68 11.21 -1.71
CA THR A 54 7.36 11.16 -3.15
C THR A 54 6.40 12.27 -3.58
N HIS A 55 5.41 12.62 -2.75
CA HIS A 55 4.37 13.59 -3.11
C HIS A 55 4.62 15.01 -2.57
N GLY A 56 5.71 15.21 -1.81
CA GLY A 56 6.16 16.51 -1.32
C GLY A 56 5.29 17.14 -0.23
N SER A 57 4.18 16.50 0.19
CA SER A 57 3.37 16.96 1.33
C SER A 57 2.51 15.85 1.91
N ALA A 58 2.29 15.90 3.23
CA ALA A 58 1.44 14.94 3.94
C ALA A 58 0.00 14.93 3.39
N VAL A 59 -0.56 16.09 3.03
CA VAL A 59 -1.94 16.18 2.51
C VAL A 59 -2.08 15.43 1.18
N ARG A 60 -1.12 15.59 0.26
CA ARG A 60 -1.14 14.89 -1.04
C ARG A 60 -0.89 13.40 -0.86
N ALA A 61 0.06 13.03 0.00
CA ALA A 61 0.35 11.64 0.33
C ALA A 61 -0.88 10.94 0.90
N GLU A 62 -1.51 11.53 1.91
CA GLU A 62 -2.73 10.98 2.52
C GLU A 62 -3.89 10.82 1.53
N ALA A 63 -4.09 11.80 0.64
CA ALA A 63 -5.10 11.68 -0.40
C ALA A 63 -4.82 10.49 -1.35
N LYS A 64 -3.54 10.27 -1.70
CA LYS A 64 -3.12 9.13 -2.52
C LYS A 64 -3.28 7.79 -1.78
N LEU A 65 -2.89 7.73 -0.50
CA LEU A 65 -3.03 6.51 0.32
C LEU A 65 -4.51 6.12 0.50
N VAL A 66 -5.39 7.09 0.78
CA VAL A 66 -6.85 6.85 0.83
C VAL A 66 -7.39 6.40 -0.52
N GLY A 67 -6.89 6.97 -1.63
CA GLY A 67 -7.25 6.52 -2.97
C GLY A 67 -6.82 5.07 -3.25
N ARG A 68 -5.66 4.63 -2.73
CA ARG A 68 -5.21 3.23 -2.81
C ARG A 68 -6.13 2.31 -2.01
N GLU A 69 -6.47 2.68 -0.76
CA GLU A 69 -7.44 1.93 0.06
C GLU A 69 -8.77 1.74 -0.69
N ALA A 70 -9.36 2.82 -1.18
CA ALA A 70 -10.64 2.77 -1.88
C ALA A 70 -10.60 1.96 -3.19
N ARG A 71 -9.44 1.86 -3.84
CA ARG A 71 -9.25 1.02 -5.03
C ARG A 71 -9.17 -0.44 -4.65
N VAL A 72 -8.30 -0.78 -3.67
CA VAL A 72 -8.09 -2.17 -3.24
C VAL A 72 -9.36 -2.75 -2.60
N GLU A 73 -10.15 -1.95 -1.90
CA GLU A 73 -11.45 -2.35 -1.35
C GLU A 73 -12.45 -2.83 -2.43
N LYS A 74 -12.30 -2.35 -3.67
CA LYS A 74 -13.12 -2.79 -4.81
C LYS A 74 -12.61 -4.06 -5.49
N LEU A 75 -11.39 -4.49 -5.17
CA LEU A 75 -10.83 -5.73 -5.72
C LEU A 75 -11.50 -6.93 -5.06
N ARG A 76 -11.68 -7.98 -5.85
CA ARG A 76 -12.15 -9.28 -5.35
C ARG A 76 -10.94 -10.14 -5.01
N LEU A 77 -10.26 -9.77 -3.93
CA LEU A 77 -9.15 -10.58 -3.45
C LEU A 77 -9.68 -11.93 -2.95
N ARG A 78 -8.90 -12.98 -3.21
CA ARG A 78 -9.29 -14.36 -2.90
C ARG A 78 -8.12 -15.16 -2.35
N ASP A 79 -8.42 -16.13 -1.54
CA ASP A 79 -7.45 -17.07 -1.04
C ASP A 79 -7.12 -18.12 -2.11
N LEU A 80 -5.90 -18.62 -2.07
CA LEU A 80 -5.48 -19.71 -2.93
C LEU A 80 -6.10 -21.02 -2.46
N SER A 81 -6.57 -21.82 -3.40
CA SER A 81 -6.88 -23.23 -3.13
C SER A 81 -5.61 -24.01 -2.80
N ILE A 82 -5.77 -25.18 -2.17
CA ILE A 82 -4.63 -26.05 -1.82
C ILE A 82 -3.80 -26.37 -3.07
N GLY A 83 -4.44 -26.79 -4.15
CA GLY A 83 -3.73 -27.13 -5.39
C GLY A 83 -3.06 -25.93 -6.09
N GLN A 84 -3.59 -24.71 -5.95
CA GLN A 84 -2.94 -23.51 -6.42
C GLN A 84 -1.67 -23.21 -5.60
N ARG A 85 -1.79 -23.29 -4.27
CA ARG A 85 -0.65 -23.11 -3.35
C ARG A 85 0.47 -24.11 -3.66
N GLU A 86 0.14 -25.39 -3.81
CA GLU A 86 1.14 -26.42 -4.15
C GLU A 86 1.86 -26.14 -5.46
N ARG A 87 1.13 -25.70 -6.50
CA ARG A 87 1.74 -25.31 -7.78
C ARG A 87 2.69 -24.14 -7.64
N PHE A 88 2.33 -23.09 -6.89
CA PHE A 88 3.20 -21.95 -6.66
C PHE A 88 4.44 -22.34 -5.85
N VAL A 89 4.31 -23.18 -4.82
CA VAL A 89 5.44 -23.69 -4.04
C VAL A 89 6.40 -24.52 -4.92
N ALA A 90 5.86 -25.39 -5.77
CA ALA A 90 6.67 -26.14 -6.72
C ALA A 90 7.40 -25.23 -7.72
N GLY A 91 6.69 -24.21 -8.26
CA GLY A 91 7.29 -23.19 -9.12
C GLY A 91 8.43 -22.42 -8.44
N TRP A 92 8.22 -22.03 -7.17
CA TRP A 92 9.25 -21.35 -6.39
C TRP A 92 10.50 -22.24 -6.18
N THR A 93 10.28 -23.51 -5.87
CA THR A 93 11.38 -24.49 -5.73
C THR A 93 12.18 -24.62 -7.02
N GLN A 94 11.51 -24.59 -8.17
CA GLN A 94 12.18 -24.64 -9.48
C GLN A 94 13.00 -23.35 -9.73
N VAL A 95 12.45 -22.17 -9.46
CA VAL A 95 13.17 -20.90 -9.57
C VAL A 95 14.42 -20.89 -8.69
N GLN A 96 14.32 -21.38 -7.45
CA GLN A 96 15.46 -21.47 -6.54
C GLN A 96 16.54 -22.43 -7.06
N SER A 97 16.16 -23.58 -7.62
CA SER A 97 17.15 -24.51 -8.20
C SER A 97 17.82 -23.91 -9.44
N HIS A 98 17.06 -23.19 -10.26
CA HIS A 98 17.58 -22.54 -11.46
C HIS A 98 18.57 -21.40 -11.14
N PHE A 99 18.42 -20.76 -9.99
CA PHE A 99 19.34 -19.69 -9.54
C PHE A 99 20.80 -20.14 -9.44
N VAL A 100 21.06 -21.40 -9.17
CA VAL A 100 22.44 -21.95 -9.04
C VAL A 100 23.19 -21.82 -10.37
N ASP A 101 22.57 -22.17 -11.46
CA ASP A 101 23.21 -22.22 -12.79
C ASP A 101 22.96 -20.94 -13.60
N HIS A 102 21.80 -20.31 -13.43
CA HIS A 102 21.32 -19.17 -14.22
C HIS A 102 20.75 -18.04 -13.35
N PRO A 103 21.56 -17.39 -12.51
CA PRO A 103 21.04 -16.45 -11.50
C PRO A 103 20.28 -15.25 -12.06
N LYS A 104 20.67 -14.73 -13.23
CA LYS A 104 19.96 -13.63 -13.89
C LYS A 104 18.57 -14.05 -14.35
N ALA A 105 18.45 -15.18 -15.03
CA ALA A 105 17.17 -15.71 -15.48
C ALA A 105 16.25 -16.03 -14.30
N ALA A 106 16.79 -16.64 -13.25
CA ALA A 106 16.02 -16.98 -12.06
C ALA A 106 15.43 -15.76 -11.33
N VAL A 107 16.10 -14.61 -11.32
CA VAL A 107 15.55 -13.36 -10.75
C VAL A 107 14.35 -12.86 -11.57
N THR A 108 14.44 -12.91 -12.90
CA THR A 108 13.30 -12.56 -13.77
C THR A 108 12.14 -13.55 -13.59
N GLU A 109 12.43 -14.85 -13.52
CA GLU A 109 11.42 -15.88 -13.23
C GLU A 109 10.76 -15.68 -11.86
N ALA A 110 11.51 -15.19 -10.87
CA ALA A 110 10.96 -14.87 -9.54
C ALA A 110 9.97 -13.68 -9.61
N ASP A 111 10.27 -12.61 -10.36
CA ASP A 111 9.34 -11.48 -10.58
C ASP A 111 8.07 -11.96 -11.28
N GLU A 112 8.21 -12.76 -12.33
CA GLU A 112 7.08 -13.32 -13.07
C GLU A 112 6.20 -14.19 -12.16
N LEU A 113 6.80 -15.06 -11.36
CA LEU A 113 6.07 -15.95 -10.44
C LEU A 113 5.31 -15.16 -9.37
N VAL A 114 5.93 -14.13 -8.79
CA VAL A 114 5.26 -13.24 -7.82
C VAL A 114 4.12 -12.47 -8.50
N SER A 115 4.32 -12.02 -9.73
CA SER A 115 3.30 -11.32 -10.51
C SER A 115 2.08 -12.22 -10.79
N LEU A 116 2.32 -13.48 -11.17
CA LEU A 116 1.26 -14.47 -11.37
C LEU A 116 0.54 -14.80 -10.07
N LEU A 117 1.27 -14.90 -8.96
CA LEU A 117 0.70 -15.12 -7.64
C LEU A 117 -0.23 -13.97 -7.22
N MET A 118 0.18 -12.71 -7.47
CA MET A 118 -0.67 -11.54 -7.23
C MET A 118 -1.94 -11.57 -8.07
N LEU A 119 -1.85 -11.90 -9.37
CA LEU A 119 -2.99 -12.07 -10.26
C LEU A 119 -3.96 -13.14 -9.75
N GLU A 120 -3.44 -14.30 -9.33
CA GLU A 120 -4.24 -15.40 -8.80
C GLU A 120 -4.94 -15.01 -7.50
N ARG A 121 -4.32 -14.14 -6.69
CA ARG A 121 -4.91 -13.53 -5.50
C ARG A 121 -5.96 -12.46 -5.79
N GLY A 122 -6.13 -12.07 -7.07
CA GLY A 122 -7.12 -11.08 -7.49
C GLY A 122 -6.62 -9.64 -7.55
N TYR A 123 -5.31 -9.41 -7.42
CA TYR A 123 -4.72 -8.12 -7.76
C TYR A 123 -4.74 -7.93 -9.29
N PRO A 124 -5.04 -6.72 -9.78
CA PRO A 124 -5.08 -6.50 -11.22
C PRO A 124 -3.68 -6.59 -11.85
N ASP A 125 -3.63 -7.03 -13.09
CA ASP A 125 -2.44 -6.85 -13.91
C ASP A 125 -2.19 -5.35 -14.14
N GLY A 126 -0.92 -4.95 -14.17
CA GLY A 126 -0.55 -3.56 -14.34
C GLY A 126 0.93 -3.30 -14.17
N ALA A 127 1.31 -2.03 -14.39
CA ALA A 127 2.67 -1.57 -14.16
C ALA A 127 3.11 -1.84 -12.71
N PHE A 128 4.41 -2.06 -12.52
CA PHE A 128 4.99 -2.37 -11.22
C PHE A 128 4.56 -1.38 -10.12
N ASP A 129 4.61 -0.06 -10.38
CA ASP A 129 4.22 0.95 -9.40
C ASP A 129 2.77 0.79 -8.92
N GLN A 130 1.88 0.36 -9.83
CA GLN A 130 0.49 0.11 -9.48
C GLN A 130 0.37 -1.14 -8.62
N ARG A 131 1.07 -2.23 -8.95
CA ARG A 131 1.11 -3.47 -8.15
C ARG A 131 1.68 -3.21 -6.75
N ALA A 132 2.79 -2.47 -6.66
CA ALA A 132 3.40 -2.07 -5.39
C ALA A 132 2.46 -1.18 -4.55
N ALA A 133 1.72 -0.28 -5.20
CA ALA A 133 0.73 0.55 -4.54
C ALA A 133 -0.46 -0.26 -4.00
N ASP A 134 -0.92 -1.27 -4.73
CA ASP A 134 -2.06 -2.10 -4.34
C ASP A 134 -1.69 -3.05 -3.20
N ILE A 135 -0.52 -3.70 -3.28
CA ILE A 135 -0.04 -4.58 -2.21
C ILE A 135 0.22 -3.81 -0.90
N SER A 136 0.59 -2.51 -0.97
CA SER A 136 0.89 -1.67 0.19
C SER A 136 -0.29 -1.51 1.15
N VAL A 137 -1.52 -1.70 0.67
CA VAL A 137 -2.74 -1.53 1.47
C VAL A 137 -2.92 -2.66 2.47
N ASN A 138 -2.63 -3.90 2.06
CA ASN A 138 -2.80 -5.10 2.87
C ASN A 138 -1.48 -5.60 3.48
N HIS A 139 -0.36 -5.36 2.79
CA HIS A 139 0.97 -5.82 3.16
C HIS A 139 2.00 -4.67 3.13
N PRO A 140 1.86 -3.63 3.96
CA PRO A 140 2.69 -2.43 3.88
C PRO A 140 4.18 -2.70 4.13
N ARG A 141 4.52 -3.75 4.89
CA ARG A 141 5.90 -4.14 5.18
C ARG A 141 6.59 -4.79 3.98
N LEU A 142 5.84 -5.39 3.08
CA LEU A 142 6.40 -6.07 1.90
C LEU A 142 6.82 -5.12 0.79
N VAL A 143 6.23 -3.94 0.73
CA VAL A 143 6.44 -3.02 -0.41
C VAL A 143 7.90 -2.66 -0.59
N GLN A 144 8.64 -2.51 0.50
CA GLN A 144 10.06 -2.21 0.42
C GLN A 144 10.85 -3.38 -0.19
N SER A 145 10.58 -4.61 0.27
CA SER A 145 11.19 -5.81 -0.31
C SER A 145 10.85 -5.96 -1.78
N PHE A 146 9.58 -5.74 -2.14
CA PHE A 146 9.12 -5.85 -3.52
C PHE A 146 9.78 -4.80 -4.43
N ARG A 147 9.92 -3.54 -3.98
CA ARG A 147 10.62 -2.50 -4.73
C ARG A 147 12.11 -2.80 -4.89
N GLN A 148 12.77 -3.19 -3.81
CA GLN A 148 14.20 -3.53 -3.86
C GLN A 148 14.49 -4.69 -4.82
N ALA A 149 13.68 -5.73 -4.80
CA ALA A 149 13.81 -6.85 -5.72
C ALA A 149 13.65 -6.41 -7.18
N HIS A 150 12.60 -5.63 -7.47
CA HIS A 150 12.31 -5.13 -8.80
C HIS A 150 13.36 -4.14 -9.33
N GLU A 151 13.91 -3.27 -8.48
CA GLU A 151 15.01 -2.37 -8.86
C GLU A 151 16.25 -3.14 -9.29
N ILE A 152 16.54 -4.27 -8.63
CA ILE A 152 17.65 -5.14 -9.02
C ILE A 152 17.30 -5.86 -10.33
N GLU A 153 16.08 -6.40 -10.46
CA GLU A 153 15.62 -7.07 -11.68
C GLU A 153 15.73 -6.14 -12.91
N ALA A 154 15.31 -4.89 -12.78
CA ALA A 154 15.43 -3.89 -13.85
C ALA A 154 16.89 -3.60 -14.28
N ARG A 155 17.88 -3.87 -13.41
CA ARG A 155 19.32 -3.79 -13.76
C ARG A 155 19.83 -5.06 -14.46
N VAL A 156 19.17 -6.20 -14.24
CA VAL A 156 19.52 -7.45 -14.95
C VAL A 156 19.44 -7.27 -16.45
N GLY A 157 18.38 -6.64 -16.95
CA GLY A 157 18.20 -6.36 -18.37
C GLY A 157 19.24 -5.41 -18.98
N LYS A 158 19.97 -4.66 -18.14
CA LYS A 158 21.05 -3.74 -18.53
C LYS A 158 22.45 -4.31 -18.30
N ASP A 159 22.53 -5.55 -17.87
CA ASP A 159 23.79 -6.23 -17.46
C ASP A 159 24.55 -5.52 -16.32
N ASP A 160 23.86 -4.77 -15.48
CA ASP A 160 24.38 -3.91 -14.39
C ASP A 160 24.04 -4.46 -13.00
N ALA A 161 23.84 -5.75 -12.85
CA ALA A 161 23.57 -6.39 -11.56
C ALA A 161 24.71 -7.37 -11.21
N SER A 162 25.31 -7.20 -10.02
CA SER A 162 26.29 -8.12 -9.49
C SER A 162 25.63 -9.42 -9.01
N THR A 163 26.43 -10.48 -8.83
CA THR A 163 25.93 -11.75 -8.26
C THR A 163 25.33 -11.55 -6.87
N GLU A 164 25.90 -10.65 -6.06
CA GLU A 164 25.33 -10.34 -4.74
C GLU A 164 24.01 -9.59 -4.85
N ASP A 165 23.85 -8.66 -5.81
CA ASP A 165 22.56 -8.02 -6.09
C ASP A 165 21.51 -9.08 -6.43
N LEU A 166 21.83 -10.05 -7.31
CA LEU A 166 20.91 -11.10 -7.69
C LEU A 166 20.50 -11.97 -6.49
N ARG A 167 21.46 -12.27 -5.59
CA ARG A 167 21.17 -12.98 -4.35
C ARG A 167 20.22 -12.18 -3.45
N VAL A 168 20.45 -10.88 -3.31
CA VAL A 168 19.57 -9.99 -2.56
C VAL A 168 18.16 -9.97 -3.18
N ALA A 169 18.05 -9.83 -4.50
CA ALA A 169 16.76 -9.84 -5.18
C ALA A 169 15.97 -11.13 -4.90
N MET A 170 16.62 -12.29 -4.97
CA MET A 170 16.00 -13.59 -4.66
C MET A 170 15.48 -13.67 -3.23
N VAL A 171 16.25 -13.15 -2.25
CA VAL A 171 15.83 -13.10 -0.84
C VAL A 171 14.59 -12.18 -0.68
N GLN A 172 14.59 -11.04 -1.35
CA GLN A 172 13.47 -10.09 -1.28
C GLN A 172 12.20 -10.66 -1.96
N TYR A 173 12.33 -11.27 -3.16
CA TYR A 173 11.21 -11.95 -3.82
C TYR A 173 10.68 -13.11 -2.99
N ARG A 174 11.56 -13.87 -2.33
CA ARG A 174 11.14 -14.92 -1.40
C ARG A 174 10.27 -14.38 -0.28
N THR A 175 10.67 -13.27 0.34
CA THR A 175 9.88 -12.63 1.41
C THR A 175 8.48 -12.25 0.91
N VAL A 176 8.39 -11.68 -0.30
CA VAL A 176 7.10 -11.33 -0.91
C VAL A 176 6.27 -12.57 -1.22
N PHE A 177 6.91 -13.60 -1.79
CA PHE A 177 6.26 -14.86 -2.14
C PHE A 177 5.68 -15.57 -0.92
N GLU A 178 6.48 -15.76 0.14
CA GLU A 178 6.07 -16.44 1.37
C GLU A 178 4.87 -15.76 2.03
N GLU A 179 4.88 -14.44 2.14
CA GLU A 179 3.77 -13.69 2.71
C GLU A 179 2.50 -13.82 1.84
N LEU A 180 2.64 -13.68 0.51
CA LEU A 180 1.48 -13.77 -0.39
C LEU A 180 0.88 -15.18 -0.45
N ILE A 181 1.66 -16.22 -0.22
CA ILE A 181 1.17 -17.59 -0.28
C ILE A 181 0.52 -18.05 1.02
N GLU A 182 0.96 -17.52 2.18
CA GLU A 182 0.54 -17.98 3.50
C GLU A 182 -0.59 -17.15 4.10
N VAL A 183 -0.58 -15.83 3.91
CA VAL A 183 -1.53 -14.93 4.58
C VAL A 183 -2.90 -15.02 3.92
N PRO A 184 -3.97 -15.35 4.69
CA PRO A 184 -5.34 -15.27 4.19
C PRO A 184 -5.68 -13.83 3.77
N THR A 185 -6.51 -13.69 2.77
CA THR A 185 -7.04 -12.38 2.37
C THR A 185 -7.75 -11.73 3.56
N PRO A 186 -7.46 -10.45 3.90
CA PRO A 186 -8.15 -9.77 4.98
C PRO A 186 -9.66 -9.86 4.78
N SER A 187 -10.35 -10.56 5.70
CA SER A 187 -11.80 -10.79 5.63
C SER A 187 -12.56 -9.50 5.95
N GLY A 188 -12.51 -8.54 5.04
CA GLY A 188 -13.19 -7.25 5.15
C GLY A 188 -14.30 -7.04 4.14
N ILE A 189 -14.42 -7.91 3.14
CA ILE A 189 -15.48 -7.83 2.15
C ILE A 189 -16.31 -9.10 2.29
N LYS A 190 -17.40 -9.02 3.06
CA LYS A 190 -18.46 -10.02 3.03
C LYS A 190 -18.82 -10.24 1.58
N ALA A 191 -18.61 -11.48 1.10
CA ALA A 191 -19.24 -11.94 -0.12
C ALA A 191 -20.74 -11.74 0.07
N VAL A 192 -21.30 -10.74 -0.61
CA VAL A 192 -22.73 -10.63 -0.77
C VAL A 192 -23.11 -11.75 -1.73
N ALA A 193 -23.78 -12.76 -1.18
CA ALA A 193 -24.39 -13.85 -1.93
C ALA A 193 -25.47 -13.30 -2.87
#